data_5da31dd57f6d2609440471e872aad760
#
_entry.id   5da31dd57f6d2609440471e872aad760
#
_cell.length_a   1.000
_cell.length_b   1.000
_cell.length_c   1.000
_cell.angle_alpha   90.00
_cell.angle_beta   90.00
_cell.angle_gamma   90.00
#
_symmetry.space_group_name_H-M   'P 1'
#
loop_
_entity.id
_entity.type
_entity.pdbx_description
1 polymer ?
#
loop_
_entity_poly.entity_id
_entity_poly.type
_entity_poly.pdbx_seq_one_letter_code
_entity_poly.pdbx_strand_id
1 'polypeptide(L)'
;MNTLTPITDRKQAGFTLVELAVVMIIIGLLIGGVLKGQELIANAQIVATASAVKGIDAATTTFRDTFAAMPGDMRNANTRLSNCTATPCFTPVTASYGNGRVDSVKILVAPANENLSFFPQLAAADLISGVNAVTGAAGNAWGANFPEAPIGGGFHAAYHAGGALGVVPAAPGARPGHYLLLNNNPGAAPRGSTAPLSALEAARLDRKLDDGNSRTGTVFPLESACNVASLYPESNTGVSCHLIIRFQN
;
A
#
# COMPACT_ATOMS: atom_id res chain seq x y z
N MET A 1 4.72 -34.15 73.71
CA MET A 1 3.97 -32.88 73.86
C MET A 1 3.95 -32.20 72.50
N ASN A 2 2.85 -32.36 71.71
CA ASN A 2 2.67 -31.70 70.43
C ASN A 2 1.95 -30.36 70.65
N THR A 3 2.66 -29.27 70.45
CA THR A 3 2.07 -27.94 70.44
C THR A 3 1.43 -27.69 69.11
N LEU A 4 0.08 -27.68 69.05
CA LEU A 4 -0.69 -27.23 67.88
C LEU A 4 -0.63 -25.70 67.84
N THR A 5 -0.02 -25.17 66.77
CA THR A 5 -0.05 -23.74 66.45
C THR A 5 -1.45 -23.36 65.97
N PRO A 6 -2.06 -22.30 66.46
CA PRO A 6 -3.38 -21.88 66.00
C PRO A 6 -3.30 -21.30 64.58
N ILE A 7 -4.17 -21.79 63.71
CA ILE A 7 -4.38 -21.24 62.36
C ILE A 7 -5.09 -19.91 62.54
N THR A 8 -4.41 -18.80 62.27
CA THR A 8 -5.00 -17.46 62.23
C THR A 8 -5.99 -17.38 61.09
N ASP A 9 -7.26 -17.28 61.42
CA ASP A 9 -8.35 -17.10 60.47
C ASP A 9 -8.22 -15.71 59.84
N ARG A 10 -7.74 -15.66 58.57
CA ARG A 10 -7.66 -14.42 57.78
C ARG A 10 -9.09 -14.04 57.39
N LYS A 11 -9.62 -12.98 57.96
CA LYS A 11 -10.88 -12.37 57.55
C LYS A 11 -10.77 -12.03 56.06
N GLN A 12 -11.47 -12.76 55.19
CA GLN A 12 -11.65 -12.40 53.80
C GLN A 12 -12.57 -11.20 53.71
N ALA A 13 -12.03 -10.04 53.34
CA ALA A 13 -12.84 -8.88 52.99
C ALA A 13 -13.52 -9.18 51.63
N GLY A 14 -14.83 -9.28 51.63
CA GLY A 14 -15.62 -9.41 50.38
C GLY A 14 -15.74 -8.06 49.67
N PHE A 15 -15.74 -8.06 48.35
CA PHE A 15 -16.00 -6.87 47.54
C PHE A 15 -17.45 -6.41 47.70
N THR A 16 -17.66 -5.08 47.73
CA THR A 16 -19.00 -4.51 47.72
C THR A 16 -19.63 -4.58 46.31
N LEU A 17 -20.95 -4.67 46.25
CA LEU A 17 -21.71 -4.63 44.99
C LEU A 17 -21.44 -3.34 44.19
N VAL A 18 -21.20 -2.22 44.89
CA VAL A 18 -20.89 -0.93 44.23
C VAL A 18 -19.53 -0.93 43.57
N GLU A 19 -18.51 -1.52 44.20
CA GLU A 19 -17.17 -1.63 43.60
C GLU A 19 -17.20 -2.45 42.32
N LEU A 20 -17.92 -3.58 42.28
CA LEU A 20 -18.11 -4.38 41.08
C LEU A 20 -18.91 -3.63 40.01
N ALA A 21 -19.96 -2.91 40.37
CA ALA A 21 -20.78 -2.15 39.43
C ALA A 21 -19.96 -1.03 38.72
N VAL A 22 -19.16 -0.28 39.49
CA VAL A 22 -18.30 0.80 38.94
C VAL A 22 -17.24 0.22 37.97
N VAL A 23 -16.60 -0.89 38.33
CA VAL A 23 -15.62 -1.54 37.49
C VAL A 23 -16.24 -1.99 36.17
N MET A 24 -17.43 -2.60 36.19
CA MET A 24 -18.12 -3.05 34.98
C MET A 24 -18.49 -1.90 34.04
N ILE A 25 -18.92 -0.75 34.61
CA ILE A 25 -19.21 0.45 33.80
C ILE A 25 -17.94 0.99 33.12
N ILE A 26 -16.84 1.09 33.87
CA ILE A 26 -15.56 1.58 33.33
C ILE A 26 -15.05 0.65 32.23
N ILE A 27 -15.07 -0.66 32.43
CA ILE A 27 -14.65 -1.65 31.41
C ILE A 27 -15.54 -1.53 30.16
N GLY A 28 -16.86 -1.41 30.34
CA GLY A 28 -17.79 -1.25 29.21
C GLY A 28 -17.49 0.00 28.36
N LEU A 29 -17.22 1.14 29.03
CA LEU A 29 -16.84 2.37 28.34
C LEU A 29 -15.49 2.27 27.64
N LEU A 30 -14.50 1.62 28.28
CA LEU A 30 -13.17 1.43 27.67
C LEU A 30 -13.25 0.54 26.42
N ILE A 31 -13.94 -0.60 26.50
CA ILE A 31 -14.09 -1.51 25.35
C ILE A 31 -14.81 -0.79 24.20
N GLY A 32 -15.93 -0.11 24.49
CA GLY A 32 -16.68 0.65 23.48
C GLY A 32 -15.83 1.76 22.84
N GLY A 33 -15.06 2.48 23.63
CA GLY A 33 -14.14 3.53 23.16
C GLY A 33 -13.02 2.98 22.27
N VAL A 34 -12.41 1.85 22.65
CA VAL A 34 -11.34 1.21 21.87
C VAL A 34 -11.85 0.71 20.51
N LEU A 35 -13.00 0.02 20.48
CA LEU A 35 -13.59 -0.48 19.24
C LEU A 35 -13.91 0.67 18.26
N LYS A 36 -14.49 1.77 18.78
CA LYS A 36 -14.77 2.95 17.93
C LYS A 36 -13.50 3.65 17.48
N GLY A 37 -12.48 3.70 18.32
CA GLY A 37 -11.16 4.24 17.95
C GLY A 37 -10.49 3.47 16.81
N GLN A 38 -10.54 2.16 16.83
CA GLN A 38 -9.98 1.31 15.75
C GLN A 38 -10.68 1.56 14.41
N GLU A 39 -12.00 1.69 14.39
CA GLU A 39 -12.75 2.02 13.18
C GLU A 39 -12.34 3.38 12.60
N LEU A 40 -12.16 4.39 13.45
CA LEU A 40 -11.71 5.72 13.02
C LEU A 40 -10.29 5.68 12.43
N ILE A 41 -9.37 4.94 13.04
CA ILE A 41 -8.00 4.76 12.54
C ILE A 41 -8.02 4.09 11.16
N ALA A 42 -8.77 2.99 10.99
CA ALA A 42 -8.88 2.30 9.72
C ALA A 42 -9.43 3.24 8.61
N ASN A 43 -10.46 4.02 8.91
CA ASN A 43 -10.99 5.00 7.94
C ASN A 43 -9.97 6.11 7.62
N ALA A 44 -9.21 6.58 8.61
CA ALA A 44 -8.15 7.57 8.40
C ALA A 44 -7.03 7.04 7.49
N GLN A 45 -6.61 5.78 7.66
CA GLN A 45 -5.62 5.11 6.83
C GLN A 45 -6.08 5.00 5.36
N ILE A 46 -7.35 4.67 5.12
CA ILE A 46 -7.93 4.63 3.76
C ILE A 46 -7.88 6.01 3.10
N VAL A 47 -8.29 7.06 3.82
CA VAL A 47 -8.26 8.43 3.30
C VAL A 47 -6.83 8.89 3.03
N ALA A 48 -5.90 8.60 3.93
CA ALA A 48 -4.49 8.94 3.76
C ALA A 48 -3.88 8.20 2.57
N THR A 49 -4.22 6.91 2.36
CA THR A 49 -3.77 6.13 1.20
C THR A 49 -4.32 6.71 -0.12
N ALA A 50 -5.60 7.07 -0.15
CA ALA A 50 -6.19 7.74 -1.33
C ALA A 50 -5.51 9.09 -1.62
N SER A 51 -5.16 9.86 -0.59
CA SER A 51 -4.40 11.11 -0.74
C SER A 51 -2.98 10.87 -1.24
N ALA A 52 -2.31 9.81 -0.78
CA ALA A 52 -0.98 9.44 -1.25
C ALA A 52 -0.99 9.07 -2.75
N VAL A 53 -1.98 8.31 -3.22
CA VAL A 53 -2.16 7.99 -4.64
C VAL A 53 -2.28 9.28 -5.48
N LYS A 54 -3.14 10.22 -5.06
CA LYS A 54 -3.31 11.51 -5.75
C LYS A 54 -2.04 12.37 -5.70
N GLY A 55 -1.29 12.30 -4.60
CA GLY A 55 0.00 12.97 -4.47
C GLY A 55 1.04 12.43 -5.44
N ILE A 56 1.12 11.10 -5.61
CA ILE A 56 2.02 10.45 -6.57
C ILE A 56 1.64 10.82 -8.01
N ASP A 57 0.36 10.87 -8.35
CA ASP A 57 -0.13 11.29 -9.67
C ASP A 57 0.24 12.74 -9.97
N ALA A 58 0.01 13.65 -9.03
CA ALA A 58 0.40 15.07 -9.14
C ALA A 58 1.93 15.24 -9.27
N ALA A 59 2.71 14.52 -8.48
CA ALA A 59 4.17 14.53 -8.56
C ALA A 59 4.66 14.03 -9.92
N THR A 60 4.06 12.95 -10.43
CA THR A 60 4.39 12.41 -11.76
C THR A 60 4.08 13.38 -12.88
N THR A 61 2.93 14.07 -12.80
CA THR A 61 2.57 15.12 -13.77
C THR A 61 3.57 16.28 -13.73
N THR A 62 3.91 16.78 -12.54
CA THR A 62 4.91 17.85 -12.36
C THR A 62 6.28 17.44 -12.89
N PHE A 63 6.69 16.19 -12.64
CA PHE A 63 7.95 15.67 -13.15
C PHE A 63 7.97 15.66 -14.69
N ARG A 64 6.90 15.17 -15.31
CA ARG A 64 6.78 15.15 -16.78
C ARG A 64 6.81 16.55 -17.38
N ASP A 65 6.13 17.50 -16.77
CA ASP A 65 6.12 18.90 -17.23
C ASP A 65 7.49 19.54 -17.10
N THR A 66 8.23 19.25 -16.03
CA THR A 66 9.56 19.84 -15.75
C THR A 66 10.66 19.20 -16.61
N PHE A 67 10.64 17.87 -16.73
CA PHE A 67 11.74 17.13 -17.32
C PHE A 67 11.42 16.56 -18.72
N ALA A 68 10.19 16.70 -19.21
CA ALA A 68 9.70 16.10 -20.46
C ALA A 68 10.02 14.59 -20.57
N ALA A 69 9.94 13.88 -19.43
CA ALA A 69 10.24 12.45 -19.32
C ALA A 69 9.34 11.83 -18.25
N MET A 70 9.09 10.52 -18.37
CA MET A 70 8.42 9.77 -17.31
C MET A 70 9.42 9.45 -16.20
N PRO A 71 9.06 9.57 -14.90
CA PRO A 71 9.92 9.08 -13.84
C PRO A 71 10.20 7.58 -14.05
N GLY A 72 11.44 7.16 -13.79
CA GLY A 72 11.88 5.79 -14.07
C GLY A 72 12.37 5.56 -15.49
N ASP A 73 11.79 6.22 -16.48
CA ASP A 73 12.13 6.12 -17.91
C ASP A 73 13.11 7.21 -18.41
N MET A 74 13.62 8.04 -17.48
CA MET A 74 14.55 9.12 -17.85
C MET A 74 15.94 8.57 -18.16
N ARG A 75 16.41 8.73 -19.43
CA ARG A 75 17.71 8.21 -19.91
C ARG A 75 18.92 8.77 -19.17
N ASN A 76 18.94 10.04 -18.88
CA ASN A 76 20.09 10.75 -18.33
C ASN A 76 19.76 11.31 -16.95
N ALA A 77 19.15 10.50 -16.09
CA ALA A 77 18.74 10.92 -14.76
C ALA A 77 19.92 11.43 -13.92
N ASN A 78 21.10 10.82 -14.04
CA ASN A 78 22.32 11.21 -13.34
C ASN A 78 22.88 12.57 -13.70
N THR A 79 22.55 13.12 -14.88
CA THR A 79 23.00 14.47 -15.31
C THR A 79 21.91 15.52 -15.15
N ARG A 80 20.65 15.11 -15.04
CA ARG A 80 19.49 16.01 -14.97
C ARG A 80 18.95 16.17 -13.55
N LEU A 81 19.18 15.21 -12.68
CA LEU A 81 18.77 15.20 -11.28
C LEU A 81 20.04 15.19 -10.40
N SER A 82 20.22 16.21 -9.58
CA SER A 82 21.45 16.44 -8.81
C SER A 82 21.80 15.29 -7.85
N ASN A 83 20.80 14.60 -7.35
CA ASN A 83 20.96 13.54 -6.35
C ASN A 83 20.76 12.12 -6.92
N CYS A 84 20.75 11.96 -8.25
CA CYS A 84 20.47 10.69 -8.92
C CYS A 84 21.75 10.10 -9.54
N THR A 85 22.76 9.78 -8.73
CA THR A 85 24.09 9.36 -9.22
C THR A 85 24.31 7.85 -9.27
N ALA A 86 23.46 7.07 -8.60
CA ALA A 86 23.62 5.63 -8.46
C ALA A 86 22.26 4.90 -8.53
N THR A 87 22.32 3.59 -8.70
CA THR A 87 21.13 2.73 -8.55
C THR A 87 20.57 2.82 -7.11
N PRO A 88 19.23 2.84 -6.94
CA PRO A 88 18.21 2.59 -7.96
C PRO A 88 17.78 3.82 -8.79
N CYS A 89 18.16 5.03 -8.40
CA CYS A 89 17.73 6.26 -9.09
C CYS A 89 18.21 6.32 -10.55
N PHE A 90 19.46 5.94 -10.78
CA PHE A 90 20.06 5.84 -12.10
C PHE A 90 20.55 4.43 -12.36
N THR A 91 20.06 3.81 -13.43
CA THR A 91 20.56 2.55 -13.96
C THR A 91 21.19 2.83 -15.31
N PRO A 92 22.39 2.29 -15.61
CA PRO A 92 23.00 2.45 -16.93
C PRO A 92 22.03 1.99 -18.05
N VAL A 93 21.99 2.76 -19.12
CA VAL A 93 21.00 2.69 -20.19
C VAL A 93 20.77 1.28 -20.71
N THR A 94 19.54 0.82 -20.63
CA THR A 94 19.02 -0.29 -21.41
C THR A 94 18.21 0.26 -22.59
N ALA A 95 17.91 -0.55 -23.59
CA ALA A 95 17.25 -0.12 -24.82
C ALA A 95 15.81 0.42 -24.62
N SER A 96 15.20 0.17 -23.45
CA SER A 96 13.81 0.56 -23.15
C SER A 96 13.65 2.00 -22.69
N TYR A 97 14.68 2.63 -22.14
CA TYR A 97 14.58 3.99 -21.60
C TYR A 97 14.20 5.05 -22.64
N GLY A 98 13.33 5.98 -22.25
CA GLY A 98 12.90 7.13 -23.07
C GLY A 98 11.77 6.80 -24.04
N ASN A 99 11.01 5.74 -23.77
CA ASN A 99 9.83 5.36 -24.56
C ASN A 99 8.51 5.92 -23.99
N GLY A 100 8.56 6.66 -22.88
CA GLY A 100 7.42 7.24 -22.19
C GLY A 100 6.66 6.24 -21.32
N ARG A 101 7.24 5.09 -21.00
CA ARG A 101 6.64 4.02 -20.20
C ARG A 101 7.55 3.65 -19.06
N VAL A 102 6.97 3.25 -17.94
CA VAL A 102 7.69 2.62 -16.84
C VAL A 102 7.70 1.13 -17.08
N ASP A 103 8.64 0.69 -17.92
CA ASP A 103 8.73 -0.70 -18.30
C ASP A 103 9.16 -1.57 -17.10
N SER A 104 8.30 -2.49 -16.75
CA SER A 104 8.63 -3.64 -15.93
C SER A 104 8.32 -4.90 -16.72
N VAL A 105 8.98 -5.98 -16.40
CA VAL A 105 8.75 -7.24 -17.12
C VAL A 105 7.28 -7.67 -17.06
N LYS A 106 6.55 -7.27 -16.00
CA LYS A 106 5.08 -7.29 -15.84
C LYS A 106 4.74 -6.63 -14.49
N ILE A 107 3.55 -6.03 -14.34
CA ILE A 107 3.02 -5.56 -13.04
C ILE A 107 3.07 -6.65 -11.95
N LEU A 108 3.10 -7.91 -12.34
CA LEU A 108 3.06 -9.09 -11.46
C LEU A 108 4.43 -9.72 -11.18
N VAL A 109 5.52 -9.08 -11.58
CA VAL A 109 6.90 -9.58 -11.36
C VAL A 109 7.60 -8.67 -10.35
N ALA A 110 8.60 -9.22 -9.68
CA ALA A 110 9.45 -8.45 -8.77
C ALA A 110 9.98 -7.19 -9.46
N PRO A 111 10.07 -6.05 -8.75
CA PRO A 111 10.54 -4.81 -9.32
C PRO A 111 11.93 -4.97 -9.97
N ALA A 112 12.06 -4.50 -11.18
CA ALA A 112 13.31 -4.49 -11.94
C ALA A 112 13.33 -3.30 -12.90
N ASN A 113 14.53 -2.83 -13.24
CA ASN A 113 14.73 -1.76 -14.23
C ASN A 113 14.01 -0.45 -13.87
N GLU A 114 13.18 0.06 -14.76
CA GLU A 114 12.57 1.40 -14.69
C GLU A 114 11.64 1.59 -13.49
N ASN A 115 10.91 0.57 -13.07
CA ASN A 115 10.05 0.71 -11.90
C ASN A 115 10.82 0.82 -10.58
N LEU A 116 12.07 0.34 -10.50
CA LEU A 116 12.97 0.60 -9.37
C LEU A 116 13.39 2.06 -9.29
N SER A 117 13.53 2.72 -10.45
CA SER A 117 13.98 4.10 -10.56
C SER A 117 12.83 5.12 -10.44
N PHE A 118 11.57 4.70 -10.54
CA PHE A 118 10.41 5.58 -10.60
C PHE A 118 10.33 6.52 -9.37
N PHE A 119 10.21 5.96 -8.19
CA PHE A 119 10.11 6.76 -6.96
C PHE A 119 11.41 7.46 -6.57
N PRO A 120 12.60 6.82 -6.69
CA PRO A 120 13.86 7.52 -6.48
C PRO A 120 14.06 8.75 -7.38
N GLN A 121 13.61 8.73 -8.63
CA GLN A 121 13.67 9.91 -9.51
C GLN A 121 12.71 11.01 -9.07
N LEU A 122 11.51 10.67 -8.62
CA LEU A 122 10.58 11.63 -8.03
C LEU A 122 11.15 12.27 -6.75
N ALA A 123 11.81 11.48 -5.91
CA ALA A 123 12.46 11.96 -4.69
C ALA A 123 13.69 12.82 -5.00
N ALA A 124 14.49 12.46 -6.01
CA ALA A 124 15.64 13.26 -6.45
C ALA A 124 15.23 14.60 -7.08
N ALA A 125 13.99 14.70 -7.56
CA ALA A 125 13.37 15.94 -8.03
C ALA A 125 12.64 16.73 -6.92
N ASP A 126 12.75 16.32 -5.66
CA ASP A 126 12.06 16.91 -4.49
C ASP A 126 10.53 16.96 -4.61
N LEU A 127 9.93 16.04 -5.37
CA LEU A 127 8.48 15.98 -5.59
C LEU A 127 7.74 15.06 -4.63
N ILE A 128 8.44 14.10 -4.03
CA ILE A 128 7.92 13.21 -2.99
C ILE A 128 8.91 13.06 -1.85
N SER A 129 8.42 12.72 -0.67
CA SER A 129 9.22 12.36 0.50
C SER A 129 9.03 10.89 0.89
N GLY A 130 9.84 10.42 1.85
CA GLY A 130 9.74 9.04 2.36
C GLY A 130 10.39 7.98 1.46
N VAL A 131 11.14 8.39 0.45
CA VAL A 131 11.96 7.54 -0.42
C VAL A 131 13.38 8.09 -0.46
N ASN A 132 14.37 7.21 -0.40
CA ASN A 132 15.77 7.60 -0.49
C ASN A 132 16.28 7.45 -1.92
N ALA A 133 16.55 8.58 -2.59
CA ALA A 133 17.05 8.59 -3.96
C ALA A 133 18.53 8.21 -4.11
N VAL A 134 19.32 8.34 -3.05
CA VAL A 134 20.79 8.45 -3.15
C VAL A 134 21.53 7.18 -2.77
N THR A 135 20.93 6.33 -1.98
CA THR A 135 21.65 5.15 -1.50
C THR A 135 21.42 3.96 -2.43
N GLY A 136 22.51 3.40 -2.92
CA GLY A 136 22.55 2.04 -3.45
C GLY A 136 22.11 1.08 -2.35
N ALA A 137 20.84 1.18 -1.97
CA ALA A 137 20.27 0.38 -0.91
C ALA A 137 20.32 -1.08 -1.35
N ALA A 138 20.97 -1.87 -0.58
CA ALA A 138 20.94 -3.30 -0.73
C ALA A 138 19.52 -3.79 -0.53
N GLY A 139 18.84 -4.08 -1.63
CA GLY A 139 17.51 -4.68 -1.65
C GLY A 139 16.34 -3.69 -1.77
N ASN A 140 15.22 -4.23 -2.20
CA ASN A 140 13.96 -3.51 -2.30
C ASN A 140 13.34 -3.39 -0.91
N ALA A 141 13.08 -2.16 -0.44
CA ALA A 141 12.50 -1.90 0.87
C ALA A 141 11.51 -0.74 0.82
N TRP A 142 10.49 -0.84 1.66
CA TRP A 142 9.58 0.28 1.93
C TRP A 142 10.34 1.38 2.67
N GLY A 143 10.04 2.65 2.37
CA GLY A 143 10.77 3.79 2.90
C GLY A 143 12.19 3.99 2.32
N ALA A 144 12.66 3.08 1.46
CA ALA A 144 13.93 3.20 0.74
C ALA A 144 13.70 3.54 -0.74
N ASN A 145 13.46 2.56 -1.59
CA ASN A 145 13.17 2.79 -3.01
C ASN A 145 11.68 2.87 -3.34
N PHE A 146 10.82 2.45 -2.43
CA PHE A 146 9.38 2.50 -2.61
C PHE A 146 8.71 3.19 -1.43
N PRO A 147 7.72 4.05 -1.65
CA PRO A 147 6.99 4.70 -0.57
C PRO A 147 6.07 3.70 0.14
N GLU A 148 5.98 3.85 1.45
CA GLU A 148 5.01 3.13 2.26
C GLU A 148 3.60 3.64 2.01
N ALA A 149 2.62 2.73 2.11
CA ALA A 149 1.22 3.09 2.09
C ALA A 149 0.67 3.18 3.53
N PRO A 150 -0.10 4.22 3.87
CA PRO A 150 -0.65 4.40 5.23
C PRO A 150 -1.51 3.23 5.72
N ILE A 151 -2.10 2.47 4.81
CA ILE A 151 -2.92 1.29 5.13
C ILE A 151 -2.07 0.03 5.35
N GLY A 152 -0.77 0.09 5.03
CA GLY A 152 0.16 -1.02 5.09
C GLY A 152 0.72 -1.39 3.72
N GLY A 153 1.92 -2.00 3.73
CA GLY A 153 2.66 -2.24 2.50
C GLY A 153 3.16 -0.95 1.84
N GLY A 154 3.15 -0.91 0.51
CA GLY A 154 3.59 0.27 -0.23
C GLY A 154 3.24 0.20 -1.71
N PHE A 155 3.74 1.19 -2.47
CA PHE A 155 3.40 1.37 -3.87
C PHE A 155 4.53 0.95 -4.80
N HIS A 156 4.18 0.20 -5.84
CA HIS A 156 5.01 0.03 -7.04
C HIS A 156 4.35 0.76 -8.22
N ALA A 157 5.16 1.26 -9.15
CA ALA A 157 4.66 1.85 -10.39
C ALA A 157 5.08 1.00 -11.58
N ALA A 158 4.20 0.79 -12.55
CA ALA A 158 4.50 0.08 -13.78
C ALA A 158 3.53 0.47 -14.90
N TYR A 159 3.98 0.33 -16.14
CA TYR A 159 3.12 0.45 -17.32
C TYR A 159 2.44 -0.88 -17.64
N HIS A 160 1.18 -0.81 -18.02
CA HIS A 160 0.41 -1.93 -18.53
C HIS A 160 -0.09 -1.64 -19.96
N ALA A 161 0.16 -2.55 -20.87
CA ALA A 161 -0.19 -2.37 -22.28
C ALA A 161 -1.69 -2.62 -22.61
N GLY A 162 -2.50 -2.90 -21.61
CA GLY A 162 -3.90 -3.29 -21.78
C GLY A 162 -4.08 -4.81 -21.91
N GLY A 163 -5.32 -5.27 -21.79
CA GLY A 163 -5.67 -6.69 -21.84
C GLY A 163 -5.59 -7.41 -20.51
N ALA A 164 -5.56 -8.73 -20.51
CA ALA A 164 -5.50 -9.52 -19.29
C ALA A 164 -4.19 -9.29 -18.54
N LEU A 165 -4.27 -8.98 -17.27
CA LEU A 165 -3.12 -8.85 -16.35
C LEU A 165 -2.52 -10.24 -16.03
N GLY A 166 -2.15 -10.93 -17.07
CA GLY A 166 -1.27 -12.11 -17.09
C GLY A 166 -1.68 -13.37 -16.37
N VAL A 167 -2.63 -13.44 -15.43
CA VAL A 167 -3.07 -14.71 -14.79
C VAL A 167 -4.41 -14.60 -14.04
N VAL A 168 -4.97 -13.42 -13.90
CA VAL A 168 -6.37 -13.35 -13.47
C VAL A 168 -7.20 -13.18 -14.73
N PRO A 169 -8.35 -13.90 -14.85
CA PRO A 169 -9.28 -13.57 -15.90
C PRO A 169 -9.71 -12.12 -15.70
N ALA A 170 -8.93 -11.26 -16.31
CA ALA A 170 -9.17 -9.88 -16.57
C ALA A 170 -9.70 -9.07 -15.39
N ALA A 171 -9.00 -8.04 -15.01
CA ALA A 171 -9.69 -6.77 -14.94
C ALA A 171 -10.22 -6.52 -16.38
N PRO A 172 -11.47 -6.84 -16.70
CA PRO A 172 -11.96 -6.84 -18.09
C PRO A 172 -12.00 -5.46 -18.71
N GLY A 173 -11.52 -4.43 -17.99
CA GLY A 173 -11.47 -3.05 -18.39
C GLY A 173 -10.12 -2.39 -18.24
N ALA A 174 -9.05 -3.11 -17.85
CA ALA A 174 -7.73 -2.50 -17.73
C ALA A 174 -7.26 -1.97 -19.10
N ARG A 175 -7.18 -0.65 -19.21
CA ARG A 175 -6.73 0.06 -20.42
C ARG A 175 -5.22 0.23 -20.37
N PRO A 176 -4.56 0.42 -21.52
CA PRO A 176 -3.15 0.82 -21.52
C PRO A 176 -2.93 2.05 -20.64
N GLY A 177 -1.84 2.06 -19.87
CA GLY A 177 -1.53 3.18 -19.01
C GLY A 177 -0.61 2.79 -17.84
N HIS A 178 -0.28 3.78 -17.02
CA HIS A 178 0.53 3.58 -15.83
C HIS A 178 -0.37 3.28 -14.64
N TYR A 179 0.07 2.33 -13.84
CA TYR A 179 -0.64 1.85 -12.67
C TYR A 179 0.27 1.88 -11.44
N LEU A 180 -0.29 2.30 -10.32
CA LEU A 180 0.25 2.02 -9.00
C LEU A 180 -0.30 0.68 -8.53
N LEU A 181 0.58 -0.15 -8.02
CA LEU A 181 0.25 -1.42 -7.41
C LEU A 181 0.46 -1.31 -5.91
N LEU A 182 -0.55 -1.60 -5.13
CA LEU A 182 -0.45 -1.72 -3.69
C LEU A 182 -0.05 -3.16 -3.33
N ASN A 183 1.14 -3.31 -2.74
CA ASN A 183 1.76 -4.59 -2.41
C ASN A 183 2.28 -4.61 -0.97
N ASN A 184 2.36 -5.79 -0.37
CA ASN A 184 2.89 -5.96 0.99
C ASN A 184 4.38 -6.36 1.03
N ASN A 185 4.95 -6.76 -0.09
CA ASN A 185 6.37 -7.14 -0.18
C ASN A 185 7.09 -6.29 -1.23
N PRO A 186 8.10 -5.47 -0.84
CA PRO A 186 8.79 -4.58 -1.76
C PRO A 186 9.67 -5.31 -2.78
N GLY A 187 10.11 -6.53 -2.48
CA GLY A 187 11.01 -7.33 -3.32
C GLY A 187 10.35 -8.46 -4.08
N ALA A 188 9.05 -8.69 -3.89
CA ALA A 188 8.35 -9.82 -4.49
C ALA A 188 7.23 -9.38 -5.45
N ALA A 189 6.91 -10.29 -6.36
CA ALA A 189 5.68 -10.18 -7.14
C ALA A 189 4.44 -10.25 -6.21
N PRO A 190 3.36 -9.52 -6.52
CA PRO A 190 2.15 -9.53 -5.70
C PRO A 190 1.61 -10.93 -5.41
N ARG A 191 1.67 -11.82 -6.38
CA ARG A 191 1.20 -13.21 -6.25
C ARG A 191 2.01 -14.09 -5.30
N GLY A 192 3.22 -13.68 -4.96
CA GLY A 192 4.11 -14.40 -4.03
C GLY A 192 4.06 -13.83 -2.61
N SER A 193 3.23 -12.82 -2.38
CA SER A 193 3.10 -12.15 -1.09
C SER A 193 1.66 -12.17 -0.60
N THR A 194 1.48 -11.97 0.70
CA THR A 194 0.16 -11.67 1.27
C THR A 194 -0.32 -10.31 0.77
N ALA A 195 -1.58 -10.21 0.38
CA ALA A 195 -2.15 -8.93 -0.04
C ALA A 195 -2.31 -7.98 1.17
N PRO A 196 -2.09 -6.68 0.98
CA PRO A 196 -2.10 -5.72 2.08
C PRO A 196 -3.50 -5.37 2.59
N LEU A 197 -4.54 -5.58 1.80
CA LEU A 197 -5.90 -5.14 2.08
C LEU A 197 -6.85 -6.31 2.30
N SER A 198 -7.79 -6.15 3.21
CA SER A 198 -9.02 -6.95 3.21
C SER A 198 -9.95 -6.54 2.06
N ALA A 199 -10.89 -7.39 1.69
CA ALA A 199 -11.89 -7.06 0.65
C ALA A 199 -12.71 -5.81 1.00
N LEU A 200 -13.00 -5.58 2.28
CA LEU A 200 -13.71 -4.40 2.77
C LEU A 200 -12.89 -3.12 2.60
N GLU A 201 -11.60 -3.16 2.95
CA GLU A 201 -10.68 -2.02 2.79
C GLU A 201 -10.45 -1.71 1.31
N ALA A 202 -10.30 -2.73 0.47
CA ALA A 202 -10.20 -2.58 -0.98
C ALA A 202 -11.43 -1.89 -1.56
N ALA A 203 -12.64 -2.32 -1.18
CA ALA A 203 -13.88 -1.70 -1.60
C ALA A 203 -14.01 -0.22 -1.14
N ARG A 204 -13.59 0.06 0.11
CA ARG A 204 -13.61 1.43 0.66
C ARG A 204 -12.61 2.34 -0.04
N LEU A 205 -11.42 1.83 -0.36
CA LEU A 205 -10.40 2.59 -1.09
C LEU A 205 -10.86 2.87 -2.52
N ASP A 206 -11.45 1.89 -3.20
CA ASP A 206 -12.01 2.05 -4.53
C ASP A 206 -13.12 3.13 -4.54
N ARG A 207 -14.09 3.08 -3.64
CA ARG A 207 -15.12 4.14 -3.51
C ARG A 207 -14.57 5.54 -3.22
N LYS A 208 -13.35 5.65 -2.70
CA LYS A 208 -12.68 6.94 -2.47
C LYS A 208 -11.95 7.45 -3.70
N LEU A 209 -11.45 6.56 -4.52
CA LEU A 209 -10.67 6.88 -5.72
C LEU A 209 -11.54 6.86 -6.98
N ASP A 210 -12.56 5.99 -7.03
CA ASP A 210 -13.36 5.71 -8.20
C ASP A 210 -14.84 5.35 -7.86
N ASP A 211 -15.37 4.31 -8.50
CA ASP A 211 -16.80 3.96 -8.46
C ASP A 211 -17.16 2.85 -7.44
N GLY A 212 -16.17 2.18 -6.85
CA GLY A 212 -16.37 1.06 -5.91
C GLY A 212 -16.75 -0.25 -6.58
N ASN A 213 -16.59 -0.37 -7.89
CA ASN A 213 -16.87 -1.56 -8.66
C ASN A 213 -15.57 -2.25 -9.08
N SER A 214 -15.36 -3.47 -8.66
CA SER A 214 -14.14 -4.23 -8.89
C SER A 214 -13.81 -4.53 -10.37
N ARG A 215 -14.65 -4.12 -11.33
CA ARG A 215 -14.47 -4.37 -12.77
C ARG A 215 -14.49 -3.12 -13.65
N THR A 216 -14.86 -1.98 -13.12
CA THR A 216 -14.97 -0.73 -13.88
C THR A 216 -14.05 0.33 -13.31
N GLY A 217 -13.89 1.44 -14.02
CA GLY A 217 -13.14 2.58 -13.54
C GLY A 217 -11.63 2.46 -13.67
N THR A 218 -10.92 2.92 -12.65
CA THR A 218 -9.45 3.05 -12.63
C THR A 218 -8.80 2.18 -11.54
N VAL A 219 -9.59 1.59 -10.64
CA VAL A 219 -9.13 0.75 -9.54
C VAL A 219 -9.58 -0.69 -9.75
N PHE A 220 -8.66 -1.64 -9.70
CA PHE A 220 -8.94 -3.05 -9.95
C PHE A 220 -8.23 -3.94 -8.95
N PRO A 221 -8.90 -4.97 -8.39
CA PRO A 221 -8.22 -6.02 -7.62
C PRO A 221 -7.49 -7.00 -8.55
N LEU A 222 -6.36 -7.53 -8.09
CA LEU A 222 -5.60 -8.55 -8.81
C LEU A 222 -6.12 -9.97 -8.59
N GLU A 223 -6.71 -10.26 -7.44
CA GLU A 223 -7.23 -11.57 -7.09
C GLU A 223 -8.67 -11.76 -7.56
N SER A 224 -8.94 -12.90 -8.18
CA SER A 224 -10.32 -13.27 -8.56
C SER A 224 -11.24 -13.40 -7.34
N ALA A 225 -10.70 -13.79 -6.18
CA ALA A 225 -11.44 -13.86 -4.93
C ALA A 225 -11.94 -12.49 -4.45
N CYS A 226 -11.27 -11.41 -4.85
CA CYS A 226 -11.67 -10.03 -4.57
C CYS A 226 -12.70 -9.47 -5.55
N ASN A 227 -13.08 -10.24 -6.56
CA ASN A 227 -13.98 -9.82 -7.63
C ASN A 227 -15.08 -10.87 -7.83
N VAL A 228 -16.14 -10.79 -7.07
CA VAL A 228 -17.30 -11.69 -7.15
C VAL A 228 -18.47 -10.93 -7.77
N ALA A 229 -18.87 -11.32 -8.97
CA ALA A 229 -19.97 -10.69 -9.71
C ALA A 229 -19.85 -9.16 -9.86
N SER A 230 -18.62 -8.67 -10.08
CA SER A 230 -18.26 -7.23 -10.19
C SER A 230 -18.30 -6.45 -8.86
N LEU A 231 -18.37 -7.14 -7.74
CA LEU A 231 -18.37 -6.54 -6.41
C LEU A 231 -17.24 -7.13 -5.56
N TYR A 232 -16.80 -6.35 -4.58
CA TYR A 232 -15.90 -6.84 -3.54
C TYR A 232 -16.68 -7.68 -2.53
N PRO A 233 -16.20 -8.87 -2.12
CA PRO A 233 -16.86 -9.70 -1.10
C PRO A 233 -16.61 -9.15 0.31
N GLU A 234 -17.16 -7.99 0.63
CA GLU A 234 -16.89 -7.20 1.85
C GLU A 234 -17.17 -7.96 3.16
N SER A 235 -18.10 -8.91 3.14
CA SER A 235 -18.43 -9.76 4.30
C SER A 235 -17.46 -10.91 4.52
N ASN A 236 -16.59 -11.21 3.55
CA ASN A 236 -15.65 -12.32 3.64
C ASN A 236 -14.30 -11.82 4.19
N THR A 237 -14.09 -12.00 5.49
CA THR A 237 -12.86 -11.57 6.18
C THR A 237 -11.62 -12.40 5.82
N GLY A 238 -11.77 -13.54 5.17
CA GLY A 238 -10.68 -14.42 4.72
C GLY A 238 -10.09 -14.02 3.35
N VAL A 239 -10.69 -13.04 2.66
CA VAL A 239 -10.22 -12.59 1.35
C VAL A 239 -9.33 -11.37 1.53
N SER A 240 -8.11 -11.46 0.99
CA SER A 240 -7.17 -10.34 0.92
C SER A 240 -6.89 -9.94 -0.53
N CYS A 241 -6.68 -8.65 -0.77
CA CYS A 241 -6.67 -8.03 -2.09
C CYS A 241 -5.42 -7.19 -2.31
N HIS A 242 -4.74 -7.39 -3.46
CA HIS A 242 -3.88 -6.37 -4.04
C HIS A 242 -4.72 -5.49 -4.96
N LEU A 243 -4.49 -4.18 -4.92
CA LEU A 243 -5.12 -3.24 -5.83
C LEU A 243 -4.12 -2.67 -6.83
N ILE A 244 -4.57 -2.53 -8.06
CA ILE A 244 -3.92 -1.71 -9.07
C ILE A 244 -4.77 -0.48 -9.32
N ILE A 245 -4.14 0.67 -9.37
CA ILE A 245 -4.76 1.98 -9.47
C ILE A 245 -4.16 2.71 -10.65
N ARG A 246 -4.94 2.99 -11.68
CA ARG A 246 -4.49 3.74 -12.84
C ARG A 246 -4.33 5.20 -12.49
N PHE A 247 -3.16 5.80 -12.75
CA PHE A 247 -2.85 7.16 -12.36
C PHE A 247 -2.41 8.06 -13.53
N GLN A 248 -1.85 7.51 -14.62
CA GLN A 248 -1.46 8.27 -15.80
C GLN A 248 -1.99 7.62 -17.08
N ASN A 249 -2.41 8.43 -18.04
CA ASN A 249 -2.90 8.04 -19.35
C ASN A 249 -1.80 8.10 -20.42
#